data_d5ee3b63170ab303b88f0e8412050dcb
#
_entry.id   d5ee3b63170ab303b88f0e8412050dcb
#
_cell.length_a   1.000
_cell.length_b   1.000
_cell.length_c   1.000
_cell.angle_alpha   90.00
_cell.angle_beta   90.00
_cell.angle_gamma   90.00
#
_symmetry.space_group_name_H-M   'P 1'
#
loop_
_entity.id
_entity.type
_entity.pdbx_description
1 polymer ?
#
loop_
_entity_poly.entity_id
_entity_poly.type
_entity_poly.pdbx_seq_one_letter_code
_entity_poly.pdbx_strand_id
1 'polypeptide(L)'
;DLVEEKGTNTARDYEKAIKEKTAPFVDFPVIFISVLEKQRIFKAVEEILAVYENLSKHVQTHKLNEFILPVMEHTPPPATKGKYIKIKYVTQLKLKPPTFVFFCNLPQYIRESYKRFLENKIR
;
A
#
# COMPACT_ATOMS: atom_id res chain seq x y z
N ASP A 1 -27.35 -5.39 -0.14
CA ASP A 1 -28.72 -5.42 0.43
C ASP A 1 -29.26 -4.02 0.71
N LEU A 2 -28.38 -3.05 0.99
CA LEU A 2 -28.79 -1.66 1.33
C LEU A 2 -28.96 -0.73 0.11
N VAL A 3 -28.74 -1.23 -1.10
CA VAL A 3 -28.90 -0.46 -2.33
C VAL A 3 -30.29 -0.73 -2.91
N GLU A 4 -31.13 0.28 -2.92
CA GLU A 4 -32.53 0.18 -3.38
C GLU A 4 -32.64 -0.02 -4.90
N GLU A 5 -31.85 0.72 -5.68
CA GLU A 5 -31.81 0.59 -7.13
C GLU A 5 -30.51 -0.09 -7.61
N LYS A 6 -30.63 -1.28 -8.17
CA LYS A 6 -29.49 -2.08 -8.66
C LYS A 6 -29.48 -2.05 -10.19
N GLY A 7 -28.63 -1.20 -10.77
CA GLY A 7 -28.32 -1.20 -12.21
C GLY A 7 -27.14 -2.11 -12.53
N THR A 8 -26.89 -2.35 -13.81
CA THR A 8 -25.80 -3.21 -14.33
C THR A 8 -24.41 -2.76 -13.85
N ASN A 9 -24.19 -1.48 -13.62
CA ASN A 9 -22.90 -0.89 -13.25
C ASN A 9 -22.81 -0.49 -11.77
N THR A 10 -23.84 -0.68 -10.98
CA THR A 10 -23.91 -0.18 -9.59
C THR A 10 -22.69 -0.58 -8.76
N ALA A 11 -22.25 -1.84 -8.78
CA ALA A 11 -21.10 -2.30 -8.03
C ALA A 11 -19.80 -1.62 -8.48
N ARG A 12 -19.62 -1.40 -9.78
CA ARG A 12 -18.46 -0.72 -10.35
C ARG A 12 -18.39 0.76 -9.96
N ASP A 13 -19.54 1.42 -9.97
CA ASP A 13 -19.64 2.84 -9.62
C ASP A 13 -19.34 3.05 -8.12
N TYR A 14 -19.85 2.15 -7.25
CA TYR A 14 -19.49 2.16 -5.83
C TYR A 14 -18.01 1.87 -5.59
N GLU A 15 -17.43 0.90 -6.28
CA GLU A 15 -15.99 0.61 -6.18
C GLU A 15 -15.16 1.83 -6.58
N LYS A 16 -15.51 2.49 -7.67
CA LYS A 16 -14.84 3.71 -8.14
C LYS A 16 -14.96 4.82 -7.09
N ALA A 17 -16.14 5.07 -6.57
CA ALA A 17 -16.37 6.09 -5.55
C ALA A 17 -15.59 5.82 -4.24
N ILE A 18 -15.45 4.55 -3.83
CA ILE A 18 -14.65 4.16 -2.67
C ILE A 18 -13.18 4.45 -2.95
N LYS A 19 -12.63 4.03 -4.10
CA LYS A 19 -11.24 4.25 -4.48
C LYS A 19 -10.90 5.74 -4.63
N GLU A 20 -11.80 6.55 -5.15
CA GLU A 20 -11.63 8.00 -5.22
C GLU A 20 -11.53 8.64 -3.81
N LYS A 21 -12.36 8.21 -2.87
CA LYS A 21 -12.33 8.71 -1.48
C LYS A 21 -11.10 8.27 -0.70
N THR A 22 -10.53 7.13 -1.04
CA THR A 22 -9.36 6.57 -0.34
C THR A 22 -8.04 6.89 -1.01
N ALA A 23 -8.06 7.59 -2.15
CA ALA A 23 -6.84 7.97 -2.86
C ALA A 23 -5.83 8.69 -1.94
N PRO A 24 -4.53 8.42 -2.05
CA PRO A 24 -3.87 7.61 -3.09
C PRO A 24 -3.86 6.09 -2.83
N PHE A 25 -4.51 5.61 -1.77
CA PHE A 25 -4.54 4.20 -1.38
C PHE A 25 -5.69 3.50 -2.11
N VAL A 26 -5.38 2.82 -3.22
CA VAL A 26 -6.39 2.16 -4.07
C VAL A 26 -6.15 0.65 -4.25
N ASP A 27 -5.06 0.12 -3.65
CA ASP A 27 -4.58 -1.25 -3.85
C ASP A 27 -5.20 -2.25 -2.88
N PHE A 28 -6.48 -2.08 -2.56
CA PHE A 28 -7.20 -3.01 -1.69
C PHE A 28 -8.38 -3.62 -2.45
N PRO A 29 -8.72 -4.89 -2.16
CA PRO A 29 -9.88 -5.54 -2.75
C PRO A 29 -11.18 -4.93 -2.23
N VAL A 30 -12.15 -4.72 -3.12
CA VAL A 30 -13.51 -4.30 -2.77
C VAL A 30 -14.46 -5.43 -3.16
N ILE A 31 -15.19 -5.97 -2.19
CA ILE A 31 -16.12 -7.06 -2.42
C ILE A 31 -17.52 -6.63 -1.94
N PHE A 32 -18.47 -6.77 -2.83
CA PHE A 32 -19.89 -6.58 -2.52
C PHE A 32 -20.51 -7.92 -2.15
N ILE A 33 -21.06 -8.00 -0.97
CA ILE A 33 -21.72 -9.20 -0.45
C ILE A 33 -23.21 -8.95 -0.23
N SER A 34 -24.01 -10.02 -0.25
CA SER A 34 -25.37 -10.01 0.27
C SER A 34 -25.48 -11.03 1.39
N VAL A 35 -25.78 -10.55 2.59
CA VAL A 35 -26.00 -11.41 3.75
C VAL A 35 -27.35 -12.10 3.68
N LEU A 36 -28.38 -11.39 3.21
CA LEU A 36 -29.74 -11.94 3.06
C LEU A 36 -29.79 -13.04 2.01
N GLU A 37 -29.16 -12.82 0.86
CA GLU A 37 -29.10 -13.78 -0.23
C GLU A 37 -27.90 -14.75 -0.14
N LYS A 38 -27.11 -14.63 0.91
CA LYS A 38 -25.89 -15.44 1.16
C LYS A 38 -24.88 -15.42 -0.01
N GLN A 39 -24.87 -14.30 -0.79
CA GLN A 39 -23.98 -14.20 -1.94
C GLN A 39 -22.59 -13.74 -1.54
N ARG A 40 -21.58 -14.42 -2.07
CA ARG A 40 -20.14 -14.07 -1.98
C ARG A 40 -19.56 -13.99 -0.55
N ILE A 41 -20.23 -14.55 0.46
CA ILE A 41 -19.74 -14.56 1.85
C ILE A 41 -18.42 -15.33 1.95
N PHE A 42 -18.35 -16.53 1.37
CA PHE A 42 -17.12 -17.33 1.36
C PHE A 42 -15.96 -16.62 0.64
N LYS A 43 -16.26 -15.98 -0.49
CA LYS A 43 -15.25 -15.18 -1.20
C LYS A 43 -14.71 -14.03 -0.35
N ALA A 44 -15.54 -13.39 0.45
CA ALA A 44 -15.08 -12.36 1.38
C ALA A 44 -14.13 -12.93 2.46
N VAL A 45 -14.41 -14.14 2.96
CA VAL A 45 -13.53 -14.82 3.92
C VAL A 45 -12.19 -15.19 3.25
N GLU A 46 -12.21 -15.71 2.02
CA GLU A 46 -11.00 -16.04 1.26
C GLU A 46 -10.12 -14.79 1.07
N GLU A 47 -10.71 -13.66 0.72
CA GLU A 47 -9.97 -12.40 0.56
C GLU A 47 -9.41 -11.88 1.89
N ILE A 48 -10.14 -12.02 3.00
CA ILE A 48 -9.63 -11.68 4.34
C ILE A 48 -8.39 -12.52 4.66
N LEU A 49 -8.43 -13.81 4.39
CA LEU A 49 -7.28 -14.70 4.60
C LEU A 49 -6.10 -14.31 3.71
N ALA A 50 -6.33 -14.02 2.43
CA ALA A 50 -5.28 -13.58 1.51
C ALA A 50 -4.63 -12.25 1.95
N VAL A 51 -5.44 -11.28 2.42
CA VAL A 51 -4.94 -10.02 2.97
C VAL A 51 -4.13 -10.28 4.24
N TYR A 52 -4.60 -11.16 5.13
CA TYR A 52 -3.88 -11.52 6.36
C TYR A 52 -2.54 -12.20 6.07
N GLU A 53 -2.49 -13.11 5.10
CA GLU A 53 -1.24 -13.72 4.64
C GLU A 53 -0.26 -12.67 4.09
N ASN A 54 -0.75 -11.73 3.27
CA ASN A 54 0.07 -10.64 2.76
C ASN A 54 0.63 -9.75 3.87
N LEU A 55 -0.16 -9.42 4.89
CA LEU A 55 0.29 -8.68 6.08
C LEU A 55 1.35 -9.43 6.89
N SER A 56 1.41 -10.74 6.76
CA SER A 56 2.36 -11.59 7.49
C SER A 56 3.65 -11.85 6.71
N LYS A 57 3.70 -11.51 5.42
CA LYS A 57 4.88 -11.72 4.57
C LYS A 57 6.05 -10.85 5.04
N HIS A 58 7.21 -11.48 5.11
CA HIS A 58 8.48 -10.81 5.38
C HIS A 58 9.40 -10.92 4.18
N VAL A 59 9.83 -9.79 3.66
CA VAL A 59 10.78 -9.72 2.54
C VAL A 59 12.19 -9.71 3.10
N GLN A 60 13.06 -10.55 2.54
CA GLN A 60 14.48 -10.54 2.91
C GLN A 60 15.11 -9.20 2.55
N THR A 61 15.94 -8.67 3.46
CA THR A 61 16.59 -7.36 3.31
C THR A 61 17.35 -7.22 1.97
N HIS A 62 18.03 -8.28 1.52
CA HIS A 62 18.74 -8.28 0.24
C HIS A 62 17.78 -8.01 -0.93
N LYS A 63 16.72 -8.82 -1.07
CA LYS A 63 15.72 -8.66 -2.14
C LYS A 63 15.03 -7.30 -2.11
N LEU A 64 14.74 -6.81 -0.91
CA LEU A 64 14.14 -5.50 -0.72
C LEU A 64 15.07 -4.38 -1.23
N ASN A 65 16.37 -4.46 -0.93
CA ASN A 65 17.34 -3.49 -1.40
C ASN A 65 17.63 -3.60 -2.90
N GLU A 66 17.70 -4.79 -3.46
CA GLU A 66 17.82 -4.99 -4.93
C GLU A 66 16.69 -4.30 -5.70
N PHE A 67 15.48 -4.30 -5.13
CA PHE A 67 14.32 -3.64 -5.74
C PHE A 67 14.33 -2.13 -5.51
N ILE A 68 14.51 -1.66 -4.28
CA ILE A 68 14.24 -0.27 -3.91
C ILE A 68 15.42 0.67 -4.14
N LEU A 69 16.68 0.20 -4.06
CA LEU A 69 17.85 1.05 -4.27
C LEU A 69 17.89 1.66 -5.68
N PRO A 70 17.66 0.90 -6.77
CA PRO A 70 17.60 1.48 -8.11
C PRO A 70 16.50 2.52 -8.28
N VAL A 71 15.34 2.31 -7.62
CA VAL A 71 14.23 3.28 -7.62
C VAL A 71 14.65 4.60 -6.97
N MET A 72 15.37 4.52 -5.85
CA MET A 72 15.87 5.70 -5.14
C MET A 72 17.03 6.39 -5.85
N GLU A 73 17.85 5.66 -6.59
CA GLU A 73 18.92 6.22 -7.43
C GLU A 73 18.33 6.97 -8.62
N HIS A 74 17.29 6.43 -9.25
CA HIS A 74 16.60 7.08 -10.36
C HIS A 74 15.76 8.29 -9.90
N THR A 75 15.16 8.20 -8.73
CA THR A 75 14.33 9.27 -8.15
C THR A 75 14.81 9.58 -6.73
N PRO A 76 15.92 10.32 -6.57
CA PRO A 76 16.47 10.61 -5.26
C PRO A 76 15.59 11.57 -4.44
N PRO A 77 15.70 11.55 -3.10
CA PRO A 77 15.01 12.51 -2.26
C PRO A 77 15.38 13.93 -2.67
N PRO A 78 14.39 14.83 -2.80
CA PRO A 78 14.66 16.22 -3.11
C PRO A 78 15.58 16.87 -2.06
N ALA A 79 16.59 17.60 -2.51
CA ALA A 79 17.45 18.38 -1.61
C ALA A 79 16.61 19.35 -0.79
N THR A 80 16.88 19.44 0.49
CA THR A 80 16.18 20.35 1.41
C THR A 80 17.18 21.27 2.06
N LYS A 81 16.97 22.58 1.94
CA LYS A 81 17.89 23.60 2.47
C LYS A 81 19.35 23.41 2.00
N GLY A 82 19.54 23.07 0.72
CA GLY A 82 20.87 22.82 0.15
C GLY A 82 21.54 21.52 0.59
N LYS A 83 20.86 20.66 1.38
CA LYS A 83 21.41 19.41 1.86
C LYS A 83 20.92 18.23 1.01
N TYR A 84 21.86 17.40 0.55
CA TYR A 84 21.58 16.19 -0.19
C TYR A 84 21.31 15.01 0.76
N ILE A 85 20.19 14.34 0.54
CA ILE A 85 19.79 13.20 1.35
C ILE A 85 20.14 11.93 0.57
N LYS A 86 20.88 11.03 1.22
CA LYS A 86 21.24 9.73 0.66
C LYS A 86 20.69 8.63 1.55
N ILE A 87 19.80 7.82 0.99
CA ILE A 87 19.32 6.59 1.63
C ILE A 87 20.33 5.50 1.31
N LYS A 88 20.78 4.78 2.33
CA LYS A 88 21.84 3.77 2.22
C LYS A 88 21.29 2.38 2.00
N TYR A 89 20.27 2.02 2.77
CA TYR A 89 19.59 0.74 2.67
C TYR A 89 18.24 0.78 3.40
N VAL A 90 17.42 -0.25 3.18
CA VAL A 90 16.11 -0.44 3.81
C VAL A 90 16.02 -1.84 4.38
N THR A 91 15.30 -1.99 5.48
CA THR A 91 14.97 -3.31 6.06
C THR A 91 13.52 -3.32 6.53
N GLN A 92 12.92 -4.50 6.50
CA GLN A 92 11.59 -4.71 7.08
C GLN A 92 11.74 -5.23 8.51
N LEU A 93 11.05 -4.61 9.44
CA LEU A 93 10.94 -5.11 10.80
C LEU A 93 9.93 -6.26 10.89
N LYS A 94 10.16 -7.18 11.82
CA LYS A 94 9.22 -8.28 12.11
C LYS A 94 8.05 -7.79 12.96
N LEU A 95 7.31 -6.82 12.43
CA LEU A 95 6.15 -6.19 13.08
C LEU A 95 4.90 -6.32 12.23
N LYS A 96 3.75 -6.23 12.85
CA LYS A 96 2.44 -6.09 12.21
C LYS A 96 1.83 -4.75 12.64
N PRO A 97 1.43 -3.90 11.70
CA PRO A 97 1.53 -4.03 10.23
C PRO A 97 2.99 -4.04 9.71
N PRO A 98 3.23 -4.44 8.43
CA PRO A 98 4.55 -4.40 7.81
C PRO A 98 5.19 -3.03 7.96
N THR A 99 6.34 -2.97 8.62
CA THR A 99 7.05 -1.72 8.93
C THR A 99 8.43 -1.75 8.29
N PHE A 100 8.75 -0.72 7.50
CA PHE A 100 10.02 -0.60 6.80
C PHE A 100 10.85 0.53 7.40
N VAL A 101 12.13 0.26 7.65
CA VAL A 101 13.09 1.23 8.17
C VAL A 101 14.09 1.58 7.09
N PHE A 102 14.17 2.87 6.76
CA PHE A 102 15.11 3.43 5.81
C PHE A 102 16.26 4.09 6.54
N PHE A 103 17.48 3.67 6.25
CA PHE A 103 18.69 4.23 6.83
C PHE A 103 19.27 5.29 5.90
N CYS A 104 19.33 6.52 6.36
CA CYS A 104 19.81 7.66 5.60
C CYS A 104 20.66 8.61 6.46
N ASN A 105 21.39 9.51 5.78
CA ASN A 105 22.28 10.46 6.44
C ASN A 105 21.53 11.59 7.18
N LEU A 106 20.37 12.03 6.67
CA LEU A 106 19.64 13.21 7.15
C LEU A 106 18.11 12.94 7.18
N PRO A 107 17.62 12.05 8.07
CA PRO A 107 16.23 11.62 8.09
C PRO A 107 15.23 12.77 8.33
N GLN A 108 15.63 13.78 9.11
CA GLN A 108 14.78 14.92 9.47
C GLN A 108 14.44 15.84 8.28
N TYR A 109 15.16 15.71 7.15
CA TYR A 109 14.94 16.50 5.95
C TYR A 109 14.14 15.75 4.86
N ILE A 110 13.79 14.48 5.07
CA ILE A 110 12.94 13.72 4.14
C ILE A 110 11.51 14.25 4.21
N ARG A 111 11.02 14.74 3.07
CA ARG A 111 9.66 15.28 2.96
C ARG A 111 8.61 14.15 3.00
N GLU A 112 7.44 14.44 3.53
CA GLU A 112 6.32 13.49 3.59
C GLU A 112 5.88 12.99 2.20
N SER A 113 5.96 13.84 1.18
CA SER A 113 5.67 13.45 -0.21
C SER A 113 6.60 12.34 -0.71
N TYR A 114 7.88 12.38 -0.32
CA TYR A 114 8.85 11.37 -0.69
C TYR A 114 8.64 10.06 0.10
N LYS A 115 8.26 10.15 1.37
CA LYS A 115 7.90 8.96 2.16
C LYS A 115 6.72 8.22 1.54
N ARG A 116 5.68 8.96 1.12
CA ARG A 116 4.52 8.39 0.40
C ARG A 116 4.91 7.77 -0.94
N PHE A 117 5.83 8.39 -1.66
CA PHE A 117 6.38 7.81 -2.89
C PHE A 117 7.03 6.46 -2.63
N LEU A 118 7.90 6.36 -1.61
CA LEU A 118 8.55 5.10 -1.23
C LEU A 118 7.54 4.05 -0.77
N GLU A 119 6.55 4.45 0.02
CA GLU A 119 5.47 3.56 0.46
C GLU A 119 4.72 2.97 -0.75
N ASN A 120 4.34 3.81 -1.71
CA ASN A 120 3.66 3.35 -2.93
C ASN A 120 4.53 2.43 -3.80
N LYS A 121 5.86 2.56 -3.73
CA LYS A 121 6.79 1.68 -4.48
C LYS A 121 6.98 0.32 -3.82
N ILE A 122 6.86 0.24 -2.50
CA ILE A 122 6.98 -1.03 -1.76
C ILE A 122 5.67 -1.82 -1.76
N ARG A 123 4.54 -1.15 -1.90
CA ARG A 123 3.23 -1.79 -2.09
C ARG A 123 3.13 -2.58 -3.38
#